data_c9373e56c71a72d4d318271b376ec212
#
_entry.id   c9373e56c71a72d4d318271b376ec212
#
_cell.length_a   1.000
_cell.length_b   1.000
_cell.length_c   1.000
_cell.angle_alpha   90.00
_cell.angle_beta   90.00
_cell.angle_gamma   90.00
#
_symmetry.space_group_name_H-M   'P 1'
#
loop_
_entity.id
_entity.type
_entity.pdbx_description
1 polymer ?
#
loop_
_entity_poly.entity_id
_entity_poly.type
_entity_poly.pdbx_seq_one_letter_code
_entity_poly.pdbx_strand_id
1 'polypeptide(L)'
;LMNRLMKPAALALLLLTACLATAAKAQSGRELIEESLRRHAPPASVYEEQTFVLSDPQGHYTVRTARRYARHDANGSTNLVVMETPAESKGTAIYVDREANGGTRRGTAASSPVFGSKFLVADLEGEQTRNFSYERDDDHDLDRVPHFVLRVLPADESVAHTTAYRQRRIYLRKDNLFISRIDYKDSEGRLARRQTFRDPRSDESGVWRPDMILMEDLRDGRRTLLKVERRVHSPDYVPATVFAGIPGRP
;
A
#
# COMPACT_ATOMS: atom_id res chain seq x y z
N LEU A 1 -82.49 -12.78 -41.17
CA LEU A 1 -81.35 -11.91 -41.56
C LEU A 1 -80.45 -11.74 -40.37
N MET A 2 -79.37 -12.42 -40.42
CA MET A 2 -78.51 -12.70 -39.27
C MET A 2 -77.20 -11.92 -39.36
N ASN A 3 -77.03 -10.96 -38.48
CA ASN A 3 -75.88 -10.18 -38.42
C ASN A 3 -74.89 -10.80 -37.36
N ARG A 4 -73.82 -11.41 -37.81
CA ARG A 4 -72.78 -11.98 -36.94
C ARG A 4 -71.76 -10.86 -36.67
N LEU A 5 -71.80 -10.37 -35.46
CA LEU A 5 -70.72 -9.56 -34.95
C LEU A 5 -69.46 -10.40 -34.76
N MET A 6 -68.42 -10.06 -35.49
CA MET A 6 -67.07 -10.53 -35.22
C MET A 6 -66.48 -9.74 -34.05
N LYS A 7 -66.10 -10.43 -33.00
CA LYS A 7 -65.30 -9.88 -31.88
C LYS A 7 -63.85 -9.76 -32.32
N PRO A 8 -63.20 -8.62 -32.17
CA PRO A 8 -61.78 -8.56 -32.36
C PRO A 8 -61.08 -9.21 -31.17
N ALA A 9 -60.29 -10.26 -31.42
CA ALA A 9 -59.36 -10.83 -30.45
C ALA A 9 -58.25 -9.81 -30.18
N ALA A 10 -58.26 -9.26 -28.98
CA ALA A 10 -57.18 -8.44 -28.51
C ALA A 10 -55.94 -9.32 -28.30
N LEU A 11 -54.98 -9.19 -29.21
CA LEU A 11 -53.66 -9.78 -29.11
C LEU A 11 -52.89 -8.99 -28.05
N ALA A 12 -52.95 -9.42 -26.80
CA ALA A 12 -52.11 -8.89 -25.72
C ALA A 12 -50.68 -9.35 -25.95
N LEU A 13 -49.91 -8.53 -26.66
CA LEU A 13 -48.46 -8.70 -26.79
C LEU A 13 -47.83 -8.36 -25.43
N LEU A 14 -47.64 -9.38 -24.60
CA LEU A 14 -46.85 -9.30 -23.37
C LEU A 14 -45.39 -9.05 -23.79
N LEU A 15 -44.99 -7.79 -23.84
CA LEU A 15 -43.58 -7.38 -23.88
C LEU A 15 -42.97 -7.79 -22.57
N LEU A 16 -42.43 -9.02 -22.51
CA LEU A 16 -41.54 -9.50 -21.47
C LEU A 16 -40.24 -8.77 -21.65
N THR A 17 -40.14 -7.54 -21.13
CA THR A 17 -38.88 -6.84 -20.94
C THR A 17 -38.09 -7.66 -19.92
N ALA A 18 -37.30 -8.60 -20.40
CA ALA A 18 -36.25 -9.22 -19.64
C ALA A 18 -35.24 -8.11 -19.31
N CYS A 19 -35.41 -7.49 -18.15
CA CYS A 19 -34.33 -6.76 -17.51
C CYS A 19 -33.19 -7.75 -17.26
N LEU A 20 -32.31 -7.89 -18.21
CA LEU A 20 -30.96 -8.41 -18.01
C LEU A 20 -30.27 -7.44 -17.06
N ALA A 21 -30.57 -7.56 -15.77
CA ALA A 21 -29.71 -7.05 -14.74
C ALA A 21 -28.38 -7.80 -14.94
N THR A 22 -27.48 -7.22 -15.71
CA THR A 22 -26.07 -7.59 -15.68
C THR A 22 -25.64 -7.34 -14.24
N ALA A 23 -25.67 -8.40 -13.42
CA ALA A 23 -25.08 -8.36 -12.11
C ALA A 23 -23.64 -7.94 -12.33
N ALA A 24 -23.34 -6.68 -12.03
CA ALA A 24 -21.97 -6.19 -12.10
C ALA A 24 -21.15 -7.13 -11.22
N LYS A 25 -20.29 -7.93 -11.86
CA LYS A 25 -19.46 -8.90 -11.17
C LYS A 25 -18.67 -8.12 -10.12
N ALA A 26 -18.89 -8.44 -8.86
CA ALA A 26 -18.16 -7.78 -7.78
C ALA A 26 -16.66 -7.92 -8.05
N GLN A 27 -15.93 -6.82 -8.03
CA GLN A 27 -14.48 -6.83 -8.25
C GLN A 27 -13.81 -7.75 -7.23
N SER A 28 -12.92 -8.59 -7.72
CA SER A 28 -12.11 -9.47 -6.87
C SER A 28 -11.14 -8.67 -6.01
N GLY A 29 -10.63 -9.26 -4.93
CA GLY A 29 -9.62 -8.61 -4.11
C GLY A 29 -8.35 -8.27 -4.90
N ARG A 30 -7.96 -9.12 -5.86
CA ARG A 30 -6.83 -8.86 -6.76
C ARG A 30 -7.08 -7.68 -7.69
N GLU A 31 -8.22 -7.61 -8.35
CA GLU A 31 -8.56 -6.47 -9.21
C GLU A 31 -8.57 -5.15 -8.43
N LEU A 32 -9.07 -5.14 -7.20
CA LEU A 32 -9.10 -3.95 -6.34
C LEU A 32 -7.69 -3.47 -5.98
N ILE A 33 -6.79 -4.36 -5.56
CA ILE A 33 -5.43 -3.96 -5.19
C ILE A 33 -4.62 -3.51 -6.40
N GLU A 34 -4.72 -4.20 -7.53
CA GLU A 34 -4.03 -3.84 -8.76
C GLU A 34 -4.48 -2.46 -9.28
N GLU A 35 -5.79 -2.19 -9.23
CA GLU A 35 -6.33 -0.87 -9.58
C GLU A 35 -5.89 0.21 -8.60
N SER A 36 -5.85 -0.07 -7.28
CA SER A 36 -5.29 0.83 -6.27
C SER A 36 -3.85 1.22 -6.59
N LEU A 37 -3.00 0.23 -6.85
CA LEU A 37 -1.58 0.44 -7.17
C LEU A 37 -1.39 1.20 -8.48
N ARG A 38 -2.23 0.94 -9.48
CA ARG A 38 -2.20 1.66 -10.75
C ARG A 38 -2.59 3.14 -10.58
N ARG A 39 -3.65 3.43 -9.82
CA ARG A 39 -4.12 4.81 -9.55
C ARG A 39 -3.12 5.62 -8.75
N HIS A 40 -2.44 4.98 -7.82
CA HIS A 40 -1.52 5.63 -6.89
C HIS A 40 -0.06 5.28 -7.18
N ALA A 41 0.25 4.92 -8.43
CA ALA A 41 1.61 4.59 -8.84
C ALA A 41 2.59 5.71 -8.45
N PRO A 42 3.78 5.36 -7.93
CA PRO A 42 4.77 6.36 -7.59
C PRO A 42 5.30 7.03 -8.87
N PRO A 43 5.65 8.33 -8.81
CA PRO A 43 6.33 9.00 -9.91
C PRO A 43 7.73 8.42 -10.13
N ALA A 44 8.29 8.68 -11.32
CA ALA A 44 9.61 8.14 -11.71
C ALA A 44 10.74 8.52 -10.75
N SER A 45 10.64 9.68 -10.11
CA SER A 45 11.62 10.15 -9.13
C SER A 45 10.90 10.75 -7.92
N VAL A 46 11.33 10.35 -6.72
CA VAL A 46 10.79 10.86 -5.45
C VAL A 46 11.96 11.19 -4.52
N TYR A 47 12.00 12.42 -4.07
CA TYR A 47 12.83 12.87 -2.95
C TYR A 47 11.91 13.21 -1.78
N GLU A 48 12.26 12.74 -0.57
CA GLU A 48 11.55 13.09 0.66
C GLU A 48 12.51 13.43 1.79
N GLU A 49 12.15 14.45 2.56
CA GLU A 49 12.70 14.71 3.89
C GLU A 49 11.73 14.10 4.91
N GLN A 50 12.25 13.24 5.76
CA GLN A 50 11.42 12.40 6.63
C GLN A 50 11.84 12.58 8.10
N THR A 51 10.84 12.63 8.98
CA THR A 51 11.02 12.60 10.44
C THR A 51 10.39 11.33 10.99
N PHE A 52 11.15 10.57 11.76
CA PHE A 52 10.69 9.40 12.50
C PHE A 52 10.59 9.77 13.98
N VAL A 53 9.41 9.67 14.55
CA VAL A 53 9.16 9.81 16.00
C VAL A 53 8.90 8.42 16.56
N LEU A 54 9.86 7.88 17.30
CA LEU A 54 9.78 6.59 17.96
C LEU A 54 9.31 6.80 19.39
N SER A 55 8.23 6.16 19.79
CA SER A 55 7.69 6.28 21.15
C SER A 55 7.48 4.94 21.82
N ASP A 56 7.68 4.90 23.13
CA ASP A 56 7.37 3.77 24.01
C ASP A 56 6.02 3.94 24.72
N PRO A 57 5.50 2.90 25.41
CA PRO A 57 4.25 2.98 26.15
C PRO A 57 4.26 3.97 27.32
N GLN A 58 5.43 4.34 27.82
CA GLN A 58 5.61 5.31 28.91
C GLN A 58 5.60 6.76 28.43
N GLY A 59 5.56 6.97 27.09
CA GLY A 59 5.54 8.30 26.50
C GLY A 59 6.91 8.90 26.24
N HIS A 60 8.00 8.17 26.47
CA HIS A 60 9.32 8.62 26.01
C HIS A 60 9.37 8.53 24.50
N TYR A 61 10.05 9.49 23.89
CA TYR A 61 10.21 9.49 22.44
C TYR A 61 11.62 9.86 22.01
N THR A 62 11.99 9.36 20.84
CA THR A 62 13.25 9.69 20.15
C THR A 62 12.90 10.15 18.74
N VAL A 63 13.55 11.23 18.29
CA VAL A 63 13.35 11.78 16.95
C VAL A 63 14.57 11.46 16.09
N ARG A 64 14.33 11.03 14.86
CA ARG A 64 15.35 10.79 13.84
C ARG A 64 14.91 11.43 12.55
N THR A 65 15.84 11.98 11.78
CA THR A 65 15.54 12.51 10.45
C THR A 65 16.34 11.77 9.40
N ALA A 66 15.76 11.66 8.22
CA ALA A 66 16.37 10.98 7.09
C ALA A 66 15.97 11.65 5.77
N ARG A 67 16.76 11.39 4.73
CA ARG A 67 16.39 11.69 3.35
C ARG A 67 16.12 10.40 2.60
N ARG A 68 15.03 10.37 1.86
CA ARG A 68 14.70 9.28 0.97
C ARG A 68 14.84 9.69 -0.47
N TYR A 69 15.51 8.85 -1.24
CA TYR A 69 15.65 8.95 -2.69
C TYR A 69 15.06 7.70 -3.32
N ALA A 70 14.12 7.85 -4.25
CA ALA A 70 13.55 6.72 -4.96
C ALA A 70 13.50 6.98 -6.46
N ARG A 71 13.76 5.92 -7.23
CA ARG A 71 13.57 5.87 -8.68
C ARG A 71 12.69 4.69 -9.02
N HIS A 72 11.80 4.92 -9.97
CA HIS A 72 10.91 3.90 -10.52
C HIS A 72 10.99 3.97 -12.05
N ASP A 73 11.25 2.85 -12.68
CA ASP A 73 11.31 2.73 -14.14
C ASP A 73 10.74 1.36 -14.59
N ALA A 74 10.80 1.09 -15.89
CA ALA A 74 10.33 -0.17 -16.46
C ALA A 74 11.10 -1.40 -15.94
N ASN A 75 12.31 -1.24 -15.42
CA ASN A 75 13.16 -2.31 -14.91
C ASN A 75 12.95 -2.56 -13.41
N GLY A 76 12.23 -1.67 -12.71
CA GLY A 76 11.94 -1.81 -11.31
C GLY A 76 12.04 -0.53 -10.50
N SER A 77 12.52 -0.66 -9.26
CA SER A 77 12.67 0.48 -8.36
C SER A 77 13.95 0.42 -7.56
N THR A 78 14.52 1.58 -7.31
CA THR A 78 15.66 1.75 -6.41
C THR A 78 15.26 2.72 -5.31
N ASN A 79 15.41 2.33 -4.06
CA ASN A 79 15.14 3.14 -2.88
C ASN A 79 16.40 3.24 -2.02
N LEU A 80 16.73 4.45 -1.59
CA LEU A 80 17.79 4.74 -0.64
C LEU A 80 17.23 5.67 0.43
N VAL A 81 17.37 5.30 1.70
CA VAL A 81 17.04 6.14 2.85
C VAL A 81 18.31 6.35 3.65
N VAL A 82 18.72 7.62 3.84
CA VAL A 82 19.95 7.98 4.54
C VAL A 82 19.59 8.77 5.78
N MET A 83 20.10 8.34 6.93
CA MET A 83 19.90 9.02 8.20
C MET A 83 20.70 10.33 8.26
N GLU A 84 20.06 11.40 8.69
CA GLU A 84 20.66 12.72 8.89
C GLU A 84 20.91 13.03 10.38
N THR A 85 19.99 12.61 11.23
CA THR A 85 20.10 12.76 12.69
C THR A 85 19.66 11.48 13.41
N PRO A 86 20.24 11.15 14.57
CA PRO A 86 21.28 11.90 15.30
C PRO A 86 22.65 11.82 14.63
N ALA A 87 23.57 12.72 15.05
CA ALA A 87 24.89 12.89 14.42
C ALA A 87 25.75 11.63 14.42
N GLU A 88 25.68 10.82 15.49
CA GLU A 88 26.42 9.56 15.65
C GLU A 88 25.98 8.48 14.65
N SER A 89 24.79 8.60 14.10
CA SER A 89 24.24 7.67 13.11
C SER A 89 24.09 8.27 11.72
N LYS A 90 24.55 9.53 11.54
CA LYS A 90 24.48 10.20 10.24
C LYS A 90 25.19 9.41 9.15
N GLY A 91 24.56 9.30 7.99
CA GLY A 91 25.07 8.53 6.86
C GLY A 91 24.72 7.04 6.90
N THR A 92 24.15 6.52 8.00
CA THR A 92 23.61 5.16 8.01
C THR A 92 22.53 5.08 6.95
N ALA A 93 22.62 4.06 6.06
CA ALA A 93 21.76 3.96 4.90
C ALA A 93 21.00 2.63 4.86
N ILE A 94 19.78 2.69 4.36
CA ILE A 94 18.96 1.56 3.94
C ILE A 94 18.81 1.65 2.44
N TYR A 95 19.13 0.58 1.76
CA TYR A 95 19.09 0.50 0.31
C TYR A 95 18.31 -0.72 -0.14
N VAL A 96 17.44 -0.53 -1.14
CA VAL A 96 16.69 -1.62 -1.78
C VAL A 96 16.64 -1.37 -3.27
N ASP A 97 17.08 -2.36 -4.04
CA ASP A 97 16.98 -2.40 -5.49
C ASP A 97 16.10 -3.59 -5.90
N ARG A 98 14.99 -3.31 -6.58
CA ARG A 98 13.99 -4.30 -6.99
C ARG A 98 13.85 -4.35 -8.50
N GLU A 99 13.60 -5.55 -9.00
CA GLU A 99 13.19 -5.78 -10.36
C GLU A 99 11.71 -5.42 -10.57
N ALA A 100 11.33 -5.14 -11.83
CA ALA A 100 9.93 -4.89 -12.19
C ALA A 100 8.99 -6.05 -11.84
N ASN A 101 9.53 -7.28 -11.81
CA ASN A 101 8.80 -8.48 -11.40
C ASN A 101 8.61 -8.60 -9.88
N GLY A 102 9.16 -7.66 -9.07
CA GLY A 102 9.07 -7.63 -7.62
C GLY A 102 10.15 -8.41 -6.89
N GLY A 103 11.08 -9.06 -7.59
CA GLY A 103 12.26 -9.66 -6.99
C GLY A 103 13.19 -8.60 -6.40
N THR A 104 13.85 -8.90 -5.29
CA THR A 104 14.93 -8.04 -4.75
C THR A 104 16.23 -8.43 -5.41
N ARG A 105 16.82 -7.52 -6.20
CA ARG A 105 18.17 -7.75 -6.76
C ARG A 105 19.22 -7.69 -5.68
N ARG A 106 19.12 -6.69 -4.81
CA ARG A 106 19.98 -6.52 -3.63
C ARG A 106 19.42 -5.48 -2.69
N GLY A 107 19.92 -5.45 -1.47
CA GLY A 107 19.57 -4.42 -0.51
C GLY A 107 19.62 -4.88 0.92
N THR A 108 19.19 -4.00 1.80
CA THR A 108 18.95 -4.30 3.21
C THR A 108 17.84 -5.35 3.31
N ALA A 109 18.00 -6.31 4.19
CA ALA A 109 17.01 -7.39 4.36
C ALA A 109 15.61 -6.83 4.68
N ALA A 110 14.58 -7.39 4.05
CA ALA A 110 13.19 -6.95 4.19
C ALA A 110 12.68 -6.95 5.64
N SER A 111 13.20 -7.86 6.47
CA SER A 111 12.88 -7.97 7.90
C SER A 111 13.67 -7.01 8.81
N SER A 112 14.63 -6.27 8.28
CA SER A 112 15.44 -5.34 9.08
C SER A 112 14.60 -4.15 9.54
N PRO A 113 14.74 -3.72 10.82
CA PRO A 113 14.11 -2.49 11.29
C PRO A 113 14.71 -1.25 10.61
N VAL A 114 13.85 -0.34 10.19
CA VAL A 114 14.27 0.95 9.63
C VAL A 114 14.77 1.84 10.76
N PHE A 115 16.08 2.02 10.88
CA PHE A 115 16.70 2.87 11.90
C PHE A 115 16.21 2.59 13.34
N GLY A 116 16.00 1.33 13.69
CA GLY A 116 15.48 0.92 15.01
C GLY A 116 14.01 1.30 15.27
N SER A 117 13.31 1.77 14.26
CA SER A 117 11.88 2.06 14.31
C SER A 117 11.03 0.78 14.30
N LYS A 118 9.71 0.93 14.38
CA LYS A 118 8.77 -0.17 14.19
C LYS A 118 8.46 -0.48 12.73
N PHE A 119 8.95 0.32 11.78
CA PHE A 119 8.94 -0.04 10.37
C PHE A 119 10.02 -1.07 10.06
N LEU A 120 9.66 -2.04 9.25
CA LEU A 120 10.62 -2.92 8.57
C LEU A 120 10.91 -2.35 7.16
N VAL A 121 12.02 -2.76 6.58
CA VAL A 121 12.35 -2.40 5.20
C VAL A 121 11.20 -2.78 4.26
N ALA A 122 10.59 -3.95 4.46
CA ALA A 122 9.42 -4.39 3.69
C ALA A 122 8.22 -3.42 3.77
N ASP A 123 8.06 -2.66 4.85
CA ASP A 123 6.95 -1.71 5.01
C ASP A 123 7.16 -0.41 4.20
N LEU A 124 8.40 -0.12 3.78
CA LEU A 124 8.76 1.02 2.94
C LEU A 124 8.70 0.71 1.44
N GLU A 125 8.54 -0.56 1.13
CA GLU A 125 8.45 -1.04 -0.24
C GLU A 125 6.98 -1.09 -0.69
N GLY A 126 6.74 -0.94 -1.97
CA GLY A 126 5.40 -1.08 -2.54
C GLY A 126 4.87 -2.51 -2.42
N GLU A 127 3.56 -2.64 -2.48
CA GLU A 127 2.86 -3.93 -2.47
C GLU A 127 3.28 -4.80 -3.67
N GLN A 128 3.56 -6.09 -3.40
CA GLN A 128 4.08 -7.04 -4.38
C GLN A 128 3.00 -8.06 -4.73
N THR A 129 2.09 -7.69 -5.59
CA THR A 129 0.89 -8.48 -5.88
C THR A 129 1.16 -9.91 -6.30
N ARG A 130 2.31 -10.19 -6.93
CA ARG A 130 2.71 -11.53 -7.36
C ARG A 130 2.91 -12.50 -6.19
N ASN A 131 3.43 -11.99 -5.09
CA ASN A 131 3.82 -12.79 -3.93
C ASN A 131 2.67 -13.12 -2.99
N PHE A 132 1.47 -12.58 -3.26
CA PHE A 132 0.34 -12.72 -2.34
C PHE A 132 -0.96 -13.02 -3.08
N SER A 133 -1.85 -13.73 -2.41
CA SER A 133 -3.25 -13.85 -2.78
C SER A 133 -4.07 -12.77 -2.08
N TYR A 134 -5.13 -12.32 -2.74
CA TYR A 134 -6.00 -11.25 -2.28
C TYR A 134 -7.44 -11.73 -2.34
N GLU A 135 -8.04 -11.93 -1.20
CA GLU A 135 -9.43 -12.30 -1.07
C GLU A 135 -10.21 -11.13 -0.50
N ARG A 136 -11.41 -10.92 -0.99
CA ARG A 136 -12.27 -9.89 -0.45
C ARG A 136 -12.91 -10.38 0.84
N ASP A 137 -12.77 -9.58 1.91
CA ASP A 137 -13.49 -9.72 3.18
C ASP A 137 -14.72 -8.80 3.17
N ASP A 138 -15.53 -8.85 4.22
CA ASP A 138 -16.66 -7.93 4.40
C ASP A 138 -16.16 -6.48 4.44
N ASP A 139 -16.94 -5.61 3.81
CA ASP A 139 -16.66 -4.17 3.80
C ASP A 139 -16.69 -3.60 5.21
N HIS A 140 -15.91 -2.56 5.46
CA HIS A 140 -15.78 -1.97 6.79
C HIS A 140 -15.69 -0.45 6.74
N ASP A 141 -16.32 0.23 7.69
CA ASP A 141 -16.21 1.66 7.82
C ASP A 141 -15.07 2.01 8.81
N LEU A 142 -14.10 2.80 8.35
CA LEU A 142 -13.08 3.42 9.20
C LEU A 142 -13.38 4.91 9.30
N ASP A 143 -13.63 5.42 10.51
CA ASP A 143 -13.93 6.83 10.76
C ASP A 143 -15.07 7.38 9.85
N ARG A 144 -16.12 6.59 9.65
CA ARG A 144 -17.28 6.83 8.76
C ARG A 144 -16.94 6.88 7.26
N VAL A 145 -15.76 6.42 6.87
CA VAL A 145 -15.37 6.27 5.47
C VAL A 145 -15.50 4.80 5.08
N PRO A 146 -16.30 4.46 4.06
CA PRO A 146 -16.47 3.09 3.59
C PRO A 146 -15.18 2.55 2.96
N HIS A 147 -14.81 1.31 3.31
CA HIS A 147 -13.63 0.62 2.79
C HIS A 147 -13.97 -0.77 2.26
N PHE A 148 -13.32 -1.14 1.16
CA PHE A 148 -13.12 -2.54 0.82
C PHE A 148 -12.05 -3.11 1.74
N VAL A 149 -12.25 -4.33 2.24
CA VAL A 149 -11.26 -5.03 3.05
C VAL A 149 -10.74 -6.23 2.30
N LEU A 150 -9.42 -6.33 2.18
CA LEU A 150 -8.75 -7.44 1.53
C LEU A 150 -8.00 -8.27 2.55
N ARG A 151 -8.25 -9.57 2.59
CA ARG A 151 -7.43 -10.54 3.28
C ARG A 151 -6.29 -10.95 2.36
N VAL A 152 -5.07 -10.79 2.85
CA VAL A 152 -3.85 -11.02 2.08
C VAL A 152 -3.04 -12.13 2.72
N LEU A 153 -2.72 -13.14 1.93
CA LEU A 153 -1.95 -14.31 2.34
C LEU A 153 -0.76 -14.50 1.39
N PRO A 154 0.37 -15.08 1.84
CA PRO A 154 1.44 -15.51 0.95
C PRO A 154 0.88 -16.41 -0.16
N ALA A 155 1.39 -16.25 -1.39
CA ALA A 155 0.92 -17.03 -2.54
C ALA A 155 1.26 -18.52 -2.40
N ASP A 156 2.39 -18.82 -1.73
CA ASP A 156 2.88 -20.16 -1.50
C ASP A 156 3.78 -20.23 -0.25
N GLU A 157 4.22 -21.44 0.12
CA GLU A 157 5.08 -21.68 1.27
C GLU A 157 6.45 -21.01 1.16
N SER A 158 7.02 -20.87 -0.04
CA SER A 158 8.32 -20.22 -0.22
C SER A 158 8.23 -18.73 0.12
N VAL A 159 7.16 -18.07 -0.28
CA VAL A 159 6.87 -16.68 0.10
C VAL A 159 6.57 -16.60 1.60
N ALA A 160 5.83 -17.55 2.16
CA ALA A 160 5.50 -17.58 3.58
C ALA A 160 6.75 -17.65 4.49
N HIS A 161 7.82 -18.30 4.05
CA HIS A 161 9.09 -18.34 4.77
C HIS A 161 9.92 -17.06 4.68
N THR A 162 9.74 -16.28 3.62
CA THR A 162 10.53 -15.06 3.37
C THR A 162 9.82 -13.77 3.80
N THR A 163 8.49 -13.81 3.96
CA THR A 163 7.71 -12.65 4.40
C THR A 163 7.77 -12.49 5.93
N ALA A 164 7.76 -11.24 6.38
CA ALA A 164 7.65 -10.91 7.79
C ALA A 164 6.25 -11.17 8.38
N TYR A 165 5.25 -11.44 7.54
CA TYR A 165 3.85 -11.52 7.95
C TYR A 165 3.12 -12.69 7.31
N ARG A 166 2.45 -13.50 8.13
CA ARG A 166 1.63 -14.62 7.66
C ARG A 166 0.30 -14.20 7.06
N GLN A 167 -0.28 -13.14 7.58
CA GLN A 167 -1.56 -12.61 7.09
C GLN A 167 -1.60 -11.11 7.29
N ARG A 168 -2.20 -10.41 6.34
CA ARG A 168 -2.50 -8.98 6.44
C ARG A 168 -3.97 -8.74 6.08
N ARG A 169 -4.53 -7.62 6.58
CA ARG A 169 -5.75 -7.02 6.07
C ARG A 169 -5.44 -5.65 5.54
N ILE A 170 -5.79 -5.37 4.29
CA ILE A 170 -5.62 -4.07 3.64
C ILE A 170 -6.98 -3.41 3.53
N TYR A 171 -7.06 -2.16 3.95
CA TYR A 171 -8.28 -1.35 3.90
C TYR A 171 -8.14 -0.31 2.79
N LEU A 172 -8.94 -0.47 1.73
CA LEU A 172 -8.97 0.42 0.56
C LEU A 172 -10.22 1.30 0.63
N ARG A 173 -10.07 2.62 0.59
CA ARG A 173 -11.21 3.53 0.51
C ARG A 173 -12.04 3.22 -0.74
N LYS A 174 -13.37 3.21 -0.61
CA LYS A 174 -14.25 2.92 -1.77
C LYS A 174 -14.30 4.03 -2.79
N ASP A 175 -14.09 5.28 -2.36
CA ASP A 175 -14.17 6.45 -3.22
C ASP A 175 -12.98 6.60 -4.19
N ASN A 176 -11.78 6.21 -3.76
CA ASN A 176 -10.56 6.45 -4.53
C ASN A 176 -9.55 5.29 -4.53
N LEU A 177 -9.83 4.20 -3.80
CA LEU A 177 -8.96 3.03 -3.61
C LEU A 177 -7.62 3.33 -2.92
N PHE A 178 -7.51 4.46 -2.19
CA PHE A 178 -6.33 4.72 -1.37
C PHE A 178 -6.25 3.75 -0.20
N ILE A 179 -5.07 3.20 0.09
CA ILE A 179 -4.83 2.33 1.25
C ILE A 179 -4.79 3.21 2.51
N SER A 180 -5.79 3.08 3.39
CA SER A 180 -5.88 3.83 4.63
C SER A 180 -5.24 3.12 5.80
N ARG A 181 -5.25 1.77 5.79
CA ARG A 181 -4.74 0.96 6.89
C ARG A 181 -4.31 -0.42 6.42
N ILE A 182 -3.27 -0.95 7.08
CA ILE A 182 -2.87 -2.35 6.97
C ILE A 182 -2.75 -2.92 8.38
N ASP A 183 -3.48 -3.99 8.66
CA ASP A 183 -3.39 -4.77 9.88
C ASP A 183 -2.56 -6.05 9.60
N TYR A 184 -1.57 -6.30 10.44
CA TYR A 184 -0.66 -7.44 10.32
C TYR A 184 -0.95 -8.45 11.44
N LYS A 185 -1.15 -9.71 11.06
CA LYS A 185 -1.38 -10.80 11.99
C LYS A 185 -0.15 -11.68 12.18
N ASP A 186 0.04 -12.15 13.40
CA ASP A 186 1.09 -13.12 13.73
C ASP A 186 0.70 -14.55 13.26
N SER A 187 1.57 -15.51 13.56
CA SER A 187 1.36 -16.93 13.25
C SER A 187 0.14 -17.54 13.93
N GLU A 188 -0.34 -16.94 15.02
CA GLU A 188 -1.52 -17.39 15.77
C GLU A 188 -2.81 -16.66 15.31
N GLY A 189 -2.70 -15.79 14.29
CA GLY A 189 -3.82 -15.03 13.74
C GLY A 189 -4.23 -13.82 14.57
N ARG A 190 -3.47 -13.46 15.61
CA ARG A 190 -3.72 -12.29 16.45
C ARG A 190 -3.19 -11.04 15.77
N LEU A 191 -3.88 -9.93 15.95
CA LEU A 191 -3.43 -8.63 15.46
C LEU A 191 -2.15 -8.21 16.21
N ALA A 192 -1.03 -8.21 15.52
CA ALA A 192 0.28 -7.93 16.08
C ALA A 192 0.76 -6.51 15.81
N ARG A 193 0.49 -5.99 14.61
CA ARG A 193 0.92 -4.65 14.19
C ARG A 193 -0.15 -3.98 13.36
N ARG A 194 -0.12 -2.65 13.35
CA ARG A 194 -1.02 -1.81 12.53
C ARG A 194 -0.24 -0.69 11.88
N GLN A 195 -0.44 -0.51 10.58
CA GLN A 195 0.03 0.64 9.84
C GLN A 195 -1.16 1.50 9.41
N THR A 196 -1.15 2.77 9.77
CA THR A 196 -2.21 3.72 9.41
C THR A 196 -1.62 4.85 8.58
N PHE A 197 -2.22 5.09 7.42
CA PHE A 197 -1.82 6.19 6.53
C PHE A 197 -2.71 7.39 6.82
N ARG A 198 -2.10 8.49 7.27
CA ARG A 198 -2.78 9.69 7.78
C ARG A 198 -2.52 10.89 6.89
N ASP A 199 -3.42 11.85 6.98
CA ASP A 199 -3.38 13.11 6.23
C ASP A 199 -3.09 12.90 4.73
N PRO A 200 -3.86 12.01 4.07
CA PRO A 200 -3.66 11.76 2.66
C PRO A 200 -4.05 12.99 1.86
N ARG A 201 -3.16 13.41 0.95
CA ARG A 201 -3.41 14.48 0.01
C ARG A 201 -3.34 13.97 -1.41
N SER A 202 -4.22 14.48 -2.27
CA SER A 202 -4.12 14.24 -3.70
C SER A 202 -3.31 15.36 -4.36
N ASP A 203 -2.48 15.00 -5.32
CA ASP A 203 -1.88 15.94 -6.25
C ASP A 203 -2.85 16.31 -7.39
N GLU A 204 -2.43 17.17 -8.31
CA GLU A 204 -3.23 17.63 -9.45
C GLU A 204 -3.63 16.49 -10.40
N SER A 205 -2.89 15.38 -10.41
CA SER A 205 -3.20 14.18 -11.19
C SER A 205 -4.18 13.23 -10.49
N GLY A 206 -4.63 13.56 -9.27
CA GLY A 206 -5.52 12.73 -8.47
C GLY A 206 -4.83 11.58 -7.74
N VAL A 207 -3.50 11.56 -7.70
CA VAL A 207 -2.73 10.56 -6.97
C VAL A 207 -2.67 10.92 -5.49
N TRP A 208 -3.17 10.01 -4.65
CA TRP A 208 -3.20 10.20 -3.21
C TRP A 208 -1.93 9.67 -2.54
N ARG A 209 -1.37 10.47 -1.61
CA ARG A 209 -0.19 10.10 -0.82
C ARG A 209 -0.35 10.54 0.62
N PRO A 210 0.08 9.73 1.59
CA PRO A 210 0.04 10.13 2.98
C PRO A 210 1.20 11.09 3.28
N ASP A 211 0.95 12.08 4.13
CA ASP A 211 2.00 12.90 4.72
C ASP A 211 2.48 12.31 6.06
N MET A 212 1.69 11.44 6.68
CA MET A 212 2.06 10.72 7.88
C MET A 212 1.71 9.24 7.80
N ILE A 213 2.60 8.38 8.31
CA ILE A 213 2.38 6.95 8.42
C ILE A 213 2.69 6.56 9.87
N LEU A 214 1.69 6.02 10.56
CA LEU A 214 1.84 5.50 11.91
C LEU A 214 1.98 3.98 11.87
N MET A 215 3.06 3.46 12.44
CA MET A 215 3.24 2.03 12.70
C MET A 215 3.12 1.78 14.21
N GLU A 216 2.20 0.91 14.60
CA GLU A 216 1.97 0.49 15.96
C GLU A 216 2.33 -1.00 16.12
N ASP A 217 3.17 -1.34 17.07
CA ASP A 217 3.38 -2.72 17.51
C ASP A 217 2.46 -2.96 18.73
N LEU A 218 1.40 -3.71 18.51
CA LEU A 218 0.36 -3.94 19.51
C LEU A 218 0.76 -4.96 20.58
N ARG A 219 1.90 -5.65 20.39
CA ARG A 219 2.43 -6.63 21.35
C ARG A 219 3.22 -5.95 22.47
N ASP A 220 3.97 -4.89 22.14
CA ASP A 220 4.80 -4.15 23.09
C ASP A 220 4.36 -2.69 23.31
N GLY A 221 3.31 -2.25 22.61
CA GLY A 221 2.73 -0.91 22.71
C GLY A 221 3.61 0.20 22.14
N ARG A 222 4.74 -0.12 21.52
CA ARG A 222 5.64 0.85 20.88
C ARG A 222 5.09 1.30 19.55
N ARG A 223 5.39 2.55 19.19
CA ARG A 223 4.92 3.17 17.96
C ARG A 223 6.04 3.90 17.24
N THR A 224 5.88 4.08 15.96
CA THR A 224 6.70 5.01 15.16
C THR A 224 5.80 5.79 14.23
N LEU A 225 5.86 7.12 14.33
CA LEU A 225 5.26 8.02 13.36
C LEU A 225 6.34 8.42 12.37
N LEU A 226 6.15 8.09 11.10
CA LEU A 226 6.90 8.63 9.97
C LEU A 226 6.13 9.83 9.42
N LYS A 227 6.75 11.00 9.40
CA LYS A 227 6.20 12.21 8.81
C LYS A 227 7.04 12.63 7.62
N VAL A 228 6.40 12.93 6.50
CA VAL A 228 7.04 13.50 5.32
C VAL A 228 6.96 15.01 5.43
N GLU A 229 8.10 15.64 5.72
CA GLU A 229 8.19 17.09 5.88
C GLU A 229 8.21 17.82 4.53
N ARG A 230 8.85 17.19 3.55
CA ARG A 230 8.94 17.69 2.17
C ARG A 230 8.94 16.54 1.21
N ARG A 231 8.22 16.69 0.09
CA ARG A 231 8.22 15.74 -1.03
C ARG A 231 8.43 16.48 -2.35
N VAL A 232 9.35 15.98 -3.18
CA VAL A 232 9.65 16.54 -4.50
C VAL A 232 9.66 15.42 -5.53
N HIS A 233 8.93 15.63 -6.62
CA HIS A 233 8.85 14.71 -7.74
C HIS A 233 9.67 15.26 -8.92
N SER A 234 11.01 15.28 -8.78
CA SER A 234 11.89 15.76 -9.83
C SER A 234 13.15 14.89 -9.90
N PRO A 235 13.63 14.53 -11.11
CA PRO A 235 14.90 13.82 -11.28
C PRO A 235 16.11 14.63 -10.77
N ASP A 236 16.03 15.96 -10.74
CA ASP A 236 17.12 16.82 -10.25
C ASP A 236 17.42 16.59 -8.78
N TYR A 237 16.41 16.21 -7.99
CA TYR A 237 16.57 15.87 -6.57
C TYR A 237 17.00 14.41 -6.36
N VAL A 238 17.00 13.59 -7.41
CA VAL A 238 17.38 12.17 -7.37
C VAL A 238 18.42 11.87 -8.45
N PRO A 239 19.60 12.55 -8.46
CA PRO A 239 20.61 12.29 -9.47
C PRO A 239 21.18 10.87 -9.31
N ALA A 240 21.72 10.29 -10.38
CA ALA A 240 22.27 8.92 -10.37
C ALA A 240 23.40 8.77 -9.33
N THR A 241 24.13 9.84 -9.09
CA THR A 241 25.27 9.89 -8.16
C THR A 241 24.89 9.61 -6.70
N VAL A 242 23.66 9.85 -6.28
CA VAL A 242 23.25 9.53 -4.89
C VAL A 242 23.29 8.02 -4.62
N PHE A 243 23.19 7.21 -5.67
CA PHE A 243 23.25 5.75 -5.57
C PHE A 243 24.66 5.18 -5.85
N ALA A 244 25.65 6.04 -6.23
CA ALA A 244 26.95 5.59 -6.68
C ALA A 244 27.87 5.05 -5.57
N GLY A 245 27.66 5.38 -4.32
CA GLY A 245 28.47 4.90 -3.20
C GLY A 245 27.95 3.64 -2.51
N ILE A 246 26.90 3.01 -3.05
CA ILE A 246 26.27 1.87 -2.40
C ILE A 246 27.06 0.60 -2.72
N PRO A 247 27.47 -0.19 -1.70
CA PRO A 247 28.25 -1.40 -1.90
C PRO A 247 27.57 -2.35 -2.90
N GLY A 248 28.36 -2.79 -3.92
CA GLY A 248 27.89 -3.74 -4.92
C GLY A 248 27.13 -3.14 -6.13
N ARG A 249 27.12 -1.83 -6.35
CA ARG A 249 26.76 -1.23 -7.63
C ARG A 249 28.01 -1.12 -8.52
N PRO A 250 27.94 -1.56 -9.80
CA PRO A 250 29.05 -1.37 -10.75
C PRO A 250 29.28 0.10 -11.04
#